data_292e756d2cf0df92c4463f2fbb572d7c
#
_entry.id   292e756d2cf0df92c4463f2fbb572d7c
#
_cell.length_a   1.000
_cell.length_b   1.000
_cell.length_c   1.000
_cell.angle_alpha   90.00
_cell.angle_beta   90.00
_cell.angle_gamma   90.00
#
_symmetry.space_group_name_H-M   'P 1'
#
loop_
_entity.id
_entity.type
_entity.pdbx_description
1 polymer ?
#
loop_
_entity_poly.entity_id
_entity_poly.type
_entity_poly.pdbx_seq_one_letter_code
_entity_poly.pdbx_strand_id
1 'polypeptide(L)'
;MLLLGSCQDSIYYLCIMKKKVVVGLSGGVDSSVAAYLLQEQGYEVIALFMKNWHDETVTLSNECPWLEDSNDAMIVADKLGIPFQTVDLSVEYKDRIVDYMFAEYQKGRTPNPDVLCNREIKFDVFMDIALSLGADYVATGHYCRTDIHVNADGKSVHRLLSGADSNKDQSYFLCQLTQEQLSKVLFPIGELQKSEVREIAAEQNLITADKKDSQGLCFIGKVSLPDFLQQKLLAKQGDIIEISESNEAYSQPQESFATQKDSLLYHSTKRRYHITDGKRVGAHQGAHFFTKGQRKGLGVGGTPEPLFII
;
A
#
# COMPACT_ATOMS: atom_id res chain seq x y z
N MET A 1 -67.69 -3.87 40.43
CA MET A 1 -66.45 -3.31 40.97
C MET A 1 -65.28 -4.16 40.44
N LEU A 2 -64.75 -3.83 39.32
CA LEU A 2 -63.68 -4.59 38.65
C LEU A 2 -62.47 -3.66 38.47
N LEU A 3 -61.41 -4.03 39.12
CA LEU A 3 -60.11 -3.37 39.02
C LEU A 3 -59.49 -3.72 37.70
N LEU A 4 -59.24 -2.72 36.86
CA LEU A 4 -58.45 -2.84 35.67
C LEU A 4 -56.96 -2.78 36.03
N GLY A 5 -56.26 -3.87 35.77
CA GLY A 5 -54.81 -3.95 35.91
C GLY A 5 -54.07 -3.03 34.94
N SER A 6 -53.04 -2.40 35.47
CA SER A 6 -52.13 -1.56 34.75
C SER A 6 -51.40 -2.29 33.62
N CYS A 7 -51.49 -1.75 32.44
CA CYS A 7 -50.62 -2.13 31.31
C CYS A 7 -49.18 -1.74 31.65
N GLN A 8 -48.34 -2.73 31.89
CA GLN A 8 -46.90 -2.52 31.98
C GLN A 8 -46.36 -2.22 30.57
N ASP A 9 -45.99 -0.99 30.34
CA ASP A 9 -45.21 -0.59 29.18
C ASP A 9 -43.83 -1.27 29.24
N SER A 10 -43.72 -2.42 28.60
CA SER A 10 -42.43 -3.06 28.31
C SER A 10 -41.73 -2.22 27.25
N ILE A 11 -40.90 -1.31 27.70
CA ILE A 11 -39.94 -0.62 26.80
C ILE A 11 -38.92 -1.68 26.39
N TYR A 12 -39.11 -2.24 25.21
CA TYR A 12 -38.06 -3.02 24.56
C TYR A 12 -36.94 -2.06 24.11
N TYR A 13 -35.89 -1.95 24.91
CA TYR A 13 -34.63 -1.41 24.42
C TYR A 13 -34.12 -2.35 23.35
N LEU A 14 -34.37 -2.03 22.10
CA LEU A 14 -33.62 -2.63 20.99
C LEU A 14 -32.18 -2.14 21.15
N CYS A 15 -31.35 -2.97 21.78
CA CYS A 15 -29.91 -2.75 21.78
C CYS A 15 -29.43 -3.01 20.35
N ILE A 16 -29.44 -1.95 19.54
CA ILE A 16 -28.81 -2.02 18.22
C ILE A 16 -27.30 -2.19 18.50
N MET A 17 -26.84 -3.43 18.37
CA MET A 17 -25.41 -3.73 18.50
C MET A 17 -24.66 -2.91 17.46
N LYS A 18 -23.78 -2.03 17.92
CA LYS A 18 -22.91 -1.27 17.01
C LYS A 18 -22.03 -2.27 16.24
N LYS A 19 -21.87 -2.03 14.95
CA LYS A 19 -20.90 -2.80 14.18
C LYS A 19 -19.49 -2.47 14.64
N LYS A 20 -18.66 -3.49 14.77
CA LYS A 20 -17.29 -3.38 15.24
C LYS A 20 -16.33 -3.23 14.06
N VAL A 21 -15.44 -2.25 14.13
CA VAL A 21 -14.43 -1.99 13.13
C VAL A 21 -13.06 -1.98 13.78
N VAL A 22 -12.15 -2.76 13.23
CA VAL A 22 -10.71 -2.66 13.56
C VAL A 22 -10.05 -1.75 12.55
N VAL A 23 -9.45 -0.65 13.02
CA VAL A 23 -8.69 0.28 12.18
C VAL A 23 -7.18 0.02 12.30
N GLY A 24 -6.51 -0.12 11.16
CA GLY A 24 -5.06 -0.14 11.09
C GLY A 24 -4.51 1.26 11.36
N LEU A 25 -4.17 1.55 12.62
CA LEU A 25 -3.70 2.86 13.07
C LEU A 25 -2.18 2.92 12.98
N SER A 26 -1.65 3.58 11.94
CA SER A 26 -0.22 3.60 11.60
C SER A 26 0.58 4.74 12.26
N GLY A 27 -0.05 5.57 13.11
CA GLY A 27 0.59 6.77 13.64
C GLY A 27 0.74 7.91 12.62
N GLY A 28 0.11 7.82 11.46
CA GLY A 28 0.01 8.89 10.46
C GLY A 28 -1.35 9.60 10.50
N VAL A 29 -1.44 10.80 9.91
CA VAL A 29 -2.65 11.63 9.91
C VAL A 29 -3.85 10.93 9.28
N ASP A 30 -3.64 10.19 8.18
CA ASP A 30 -4.70 9.55 7.41
C ASP A 30 -5.44 8.46 8.22
N SER A 31 -4.69 7.58 8.88
CA SER A 31 -5.27 6.55 9.74
C SER A 31 -5.91 7.12 11.00
N SER A 32 -5.36 8.22 11.52
CA SER A 32 -5.91 8.92 12.69
C SER A 32 -7.29 9.52 12.39
N VAL A 33 -7.43 10.20 11.25
CA VAL A 33 -8.72 10.75 10.81
C VAL A 33 -9.69 9.64 10.42
N ALA A 34 -9.21 8.55 9.80
CA ALA A 34 -10.05 7.38 9.53
C ALA A 34 -10.67 6.80 10.81
N ALA A 35 -9.90 6.67 11.90
CA ALA A 35 -10.40 6.21 13.18
C ALA A 35 -11.46 7.16 13.77
N TYR A 36 -11.21 8.48 13.75
CA TYR A 36 -12.15 9.49 14.20
C TYR A 36 -13.48 9.43 13.42
N LEU A 37 -13.42 9.40 12.08
CA LEU A 37 -14.62 9.36 11.25
C LEU A 37 -15.47 8.11 11.46
N LEU A 38 -14.84 6.96 11.70
CA LEU A 38 -15.58 5.74 12.04
C LEU A 38 -16.33 5.85 13.36
N GLN A 39 -15.73 6.50 14.35
CA GLN A 39 -16.36 6.75 15.64
C GLN A 39 -17.56 7.69 15.49
N GLU A 40 -17.41 8.78 14.71
CA GLU A 40 -18.52 9.71 14.37
C GLU A 40 -19.67 9.01 13.61
N GLN A 41 -19.34 8.03 12.78
CA GLN A 41 -20.32 7.19 12.07
C GLN A 41 -21.01 6.17 12.97
N GLY A 42 -20.64 6.10 14.25
CA GLY A 42 -21.28 5.27 15.25
C GLY A 42 -20.77 3.85 15.36
N TYR A 43 -19.65 3.51 14.72
CA TYR A 43 -19.01 2.21 14.89
C TYR A 43 -18.40 2.04 16.30
N GLU A 44 -18.28 0.78 16.75
CA GLU A 44 -17.38 0.40 17.82
C GLU A 44 -15.97 0.23 17.22
N VAL A 45 -15.06 1.17 17.52
CA VAL A 45 -13.73 1.22 16.89
C VAL A 45 -12.69 0.62 17.82
N ILE A 46 -11.83 -0.26 17.30
CA ILE A 46 -10.63 -0.78 17.94
C ILE A 46 -9.44 -0.40 17.06
N ALA A 47 -8.41 0.16 17.63
CA ALA A 47 -7.17 0.52 16.93
C ALA A 47 -6.13 -0.57 17.09
N LEU A 48 -5.58 -1.05 15.97
CA LEU A 48 -4.42 -1.93 15.97
C LEU A 48 -3.27 -1.28 15.22
N PHE A 49 -2.09 -1.26 15.85
CA PHE A 49 -0.84 -0.89 15.21
C PHE A 49 -0.11 -2.15 14.73
N MET A 50 0.30 -2.17 13.46
CA MET A 50 1.07 -3.27 12.87
C MET A 50 2.57 -2.99 12.99
N LYS A 51 3.27 -3.77 13.79
CA LYS A 51 4.74 -3.81 13.78
C LYS A 51 5.18 -4.80 12.69
N ASN A 52 5.50 -4.28 11.52
CA ASN A 52 5.77 -5.12 10.33
C ASN A 52 7.24 -5.44 10.11
N TRP A 53 8.15 -4.68 10.69
CA TRP A 53 9.58 -4.91 10.47
C TRP A 53 10.39 -4.64 11.73
N HIS A 54 11.24 -5.57 12.06
CA HIS A 54 12.31 -5.41 13.03
C HIS A 54 13.44 -6.36 12.63
N ASP A 55 14.49 -5.80 12.02
CA ASP A 55 15.72 -6.56 11.75
C ASP A 55 16.91 -5.71 12.19
N GLU A 56 17.54 -6.11 13.26
CA GLU A 56 18.71 -5.44 13.84
C GLU A 56 19.90 -5.43 12.89
N THR A 57 19.94 -6.37 11.93
CA THR A 57 21.04 -6.49 10.95
C THR A 57 20.89 -5.51 9.78
N VAL A 58 19.73 -4.89 9.63
CA VAL A 58 19.33 -4.07 8.47
C VAL A 58 19.05 -2.63 8.83
N THR A 59 18.96 -2.29 10.10
CA THR A 59 18.77 -0.91 10.58
C THR A 59 20.10 -0.16 10.57
N LEU A 60 20.22 0.84 9.70
CA LEU A 60 21.41 1.72 9.62
C LEU A 60 21.48 2.75 10.77
N SER A 61 20.46 2.82 11.61
CA SER A 61 20.40 3.64 12.81
C SER A 61 19.91 2.81 13.99
N ASN A 62 20.43 3.10 15.19
CA ASN A 62 19.97 2.48 16.44
C ASN A 62 18.54 2.94 16.86
N GLU A 63 17.82 3.63 16.01
CA GLU A 63 16.46 4.08 16.23
C GLU A 63 15.47 3.04 15.65
N CYS A 64 14.52 2.62 16.47
CA CYS A 64 13.41 1.77 16.02
C CYS A 64 12.37 2.66 15.31
N PRO A 65 12.29 2.66 13.95
CA PRO A 65 11.41 3.60 13.21
C PRO A 65 9.93 3.45 13.59
N TRP A 66 9.52 2.24 13.98
CA TRP A 66 8.13 1.93 14.34
C TRP A 66 7.74 2.43 15.74
N LEU A 67 8.71 2.77 16.61
CA LEU A 67 8.41 3.14 18.01
C LEU A 67 7.73 4.51 18.09
N GLU A 68 8.23 5.50 17.33
CA GLU A 68 7.62 6.82 17.24
C GLU A 68 6.19 6.72 16.67
N ASP A 69 6.03 6.01 15.56
CA ASP A 69 4.72 5.82 14.94
C ASP A 69 3.75 5.07 15.84
N SER A 70 4.21 4.07 16.60
CA SER A 70 3.39 3.34 17.58
C SER A 70 2.96 4.23 18.75
N ASN A 71 3.86 5.09 19.23
CA ASN A 71 3.54 6.05 20.29
C ASN A 71 2.51 7.08 19.82
N ASP A 72 2.67 7.61 18.61
CA ASP A 72 1.68 8.54 18.03
C ASP A 72 0.31 7.87 17.86
N ALA A 73 0.30 6.62 17.39
CA ALA A 73 -0.93 5.84 17.26
C ALA A 73 -1.61 5.62 18.62
N MET A 74 -0.84 5.29 19.65
CA MET A 74 -1.34 5.11 21.01
C MET A 74 -1.95 6.42 21.56
N ILE A 75 -1.25 7.56 21.37
CA ILE A 75 -1.75 8.87 21.83
C ILE A 75 -3.05 9.25 21.10
N VAL A 76 -3.15 8.95 19.80
CA VAL A 76 -4.39 9.18 19.03
C VAL A 76 -5.52 8.29 19.56
N ALA A 77 -5.26 7.01 19.80
CA ALA A 77 -6.27 6.10 20.34
C ALA A 77 -6.75 6.50 21.73
N ASP A 78 -5.83 6.91 22.61
CA ASP A 78 -6.15 7.42 23.96
C ASP A 78 -7.02 8.69 23.86
N LYS A 79 -6.66 9.63 23.00
CA LYS A 79 -7.44 10.85 22.75
C LYS A 79 -8.86 10.55 22.26
N LEU A 80 -9.02 9.57 21.36
CA LEU A 80 -10.32 9.16 20.85
C LEU A 80 -11.09 8.26 21.84
N GLY A 81 -10.46 7.81 22.93
CA GLY A 81 -11.05 6.90 23.90
C GLY A 81 -11.35 5.51 23.32
N ILE A 82 -10.55 5.04 22.36
CA ILE A 82 -10.71 3.73 21.72
C ILE A 82 -9.63 2.75 22.19
N PRO A 83 -9.93 1.44 22.29
CA PRO A 83 -8.95 0.42 22.63
C PRO A 83 -7.81 0.41 21.61
N PHE A 84 -6.57 0.24 22.11
CA PHE A 84 -5.37 0.17 21.29
C PHE A 84 -4.53 -1.06 21.62
N GLN A 85 -4.01 -1.72 20.59
CA GLN A 85 -3.05 -2.82 20.74
C GLN A 85 -2.05 -2.81 19.60
N THR A 86 -0.80 -3.21 19.89
CA THR A 86 0.22 -3.48 18.88
C THR A 86 0.21 -4.97 18.54
N VAL A 87 0.25 -5.28 17.24
CA VAL A 87 0.37 -6.63 16.70
C VAL A 87 1.72 -6.76 16.01
N ASP A 88 2.52 -7.76 16.40
CA ASP A 88 3.80 -8.04 15.76
C ASP A 88 3.59 -8.98 14.56
N LEU A 89 3.82 -8.45 13.38
CA LEU A 89 3.72 -9.15 12.10
C LEU A 89 5.08 -9.24 11.39
N SER A 90 6.18 -9.07 12.13
CA SER A 90 7.52 -8.97 11.56
C SER A 90 7.97 -10.27 10.88
N VAL A 91 7.53 -11.42 11.38
CA VAL A 91 7.82 -12.73 10.77
C VAL A 91 7.09 -12.88 9.44
N GLU A 92 5.77 -12.65 9.43
CA GLU A 92 4.94 -12.74 8.24
C GLU A 92 5.37 -11.73 7.17
N TYR A 93 5.72 -10.51 7.59
CA TYR A 93 6.20 -9.47 6.69
C TYR A 93 7.54 -9.86 6.06
N LYS A 94 8.47 -10.39 6.87
CA LYS A 94 9.75 -10.88 6.35
C LYS A 94 9.54 -11.96 5.30
N ASP A 95 8.80 -12.99 5.63
CA ASP A 95 8.65 -14.19 4.79
C ASP A 95 7.85 -13.90 3.51
N ARG A 96 6.77 -13.12 3.61
CA ARG A 96 5.85 -12.88 2.48
C ARG A 96 6.26 -11.68 1.62
N ILE A 97 6.90 -10.65 2.19
CA ILE A 97 7.22 -9.41 1.47
C ILE A 97 8.71 -9.30 1.18
N VAL A 98 9.55 -9.36 2.24
CA VAL A 98 10.97 -9.04 2.12
C VAL A 98 11.71 -10.11 1.33
N ASP A 99 11.51 -11.38 1.66
CA ASP A 99 12.17 -12.49 0.99
C ASP A 99 11.73 -12.61 -0.48
N TYR A 100 10.44 -12.39 -0.76
CA TYR A 100 9.94 -12.28 -2.13
C TYR A 100 10.61 -11.11 -2.89
N MET A 101 10.71 -9.94 -2.26
CA MET A 101 11.31 -8.75 -2.87
C MET A 101 12.76 -9.03 -3.28
N PHE A 102 13.57 -9.60 -2.40
CA PHE A 102 14.95 -9.96 -2.72
C PHE A 102 15.03 -11.01 -3.84
N ALA A 103 14.18 -12.03 -3.81
CA ALA A 103 14.13 -13.06 -4.86
C ALA A 103 13.81 -12.48 -6.24
N GLU A 104 12.92 -11.49 -6.32
CA GLU A 104 12.57 -10.83 -7.58
C GLU A 104 13.72 -9.93 -8.09
N TYR A 105 14.34 -9.16 -7.21
CA TYR A 105 15.50 -8.35 -7.58
C TYR A 105 16.68 -9.21 -8.06
N GLN A 106 16.93 -10.37 -7.44
CA GLN A 106 17.95 -11.32 -7.91
C GLN A 106 17.69 -11.81 -9.34
N LYS A 107 16.42 -11.91 -9.73
CA LYS A 107 16.00 -12.30 -11.08
C LYS A 107 15.97 -11.11 -12.05
N GLY A 108 16.40 -9.92 -11.62
CA GLY A 108 16.37 -8.69 -12.42
C GLY A 108 14.95 -8.16 -12.65
N ARG A 109 14.00 -8.47 -11.77
CA ARG A 109 12.65 -7.92 -11.80
C ARG A 109 12.47 -6.91 -10.67
N THR A 110 11.68 -5.88 -10.92
CA THR A 110 11.32 -4.87 -9.90
C THR A 110 9.97 -5.23 -9.30
N PRO A 111 9.91 -5.74 -8.06
CA PRO A 111 8.65 -6.03 -7.39
C PRO A 111 7.97 -4.73 -6.93
N ASN A 112 6.66 -4.81 -6.65
CA ASN A 112 5.93 -3.77 -5.94
C ASN A 112 5.58 -4.26 -4.53
N PRO A 113 6.40 -3.95 -3.52
CA PRO A 113 6.17 -4.41 -2.15
C PRO A 113 4.92 -3.80 -1.51
N ASP A 114 4.48 -2.60 -1.95
CA ASP A 114 3.30 -1.95 -1.38
C ASP A 114 2.00 -2.66 -1.80
N VAL A 115 1.88 -3.06 -3.08
CA VAL A 115 0.76 -3.90 -3.54
C VAL A 115 0.75 -5.22 -2.79
N LEU A 116 1.92 -5.83 -2.62
CA LEU A 116 2.05 -7.10 -1.94
C LEU A 116 1.72 -6.99 -0.45
N CYS A 117 2.19 -5.94 0.22
CA CYS A 117 1.89 -5.66 1.63
C CYS A 117 0.38 -5.50 1.86
N ASN A 118 -0.32 -4.80 0.97
CA ASN A 118 -1.78 -4.70 1.08
C ASN A 118 -2.45 -6.07 0.94
N ARG A 119 -2.06 -6.88 -0.06
CA ARG A 119 -2.64 -8.20 -0.29
C ARG A 119 -2.36 -9.20 0.84
N GLU A 120 -1.07 -9.32 1.25
CA GLU A 120 -0.60 -10.42 2.10
C GLU A 120 -0.61 -10.09 3.59
N ILE A 121 -0.48 -8.82 3.95
CA ILE A 121 -0.35 -8.39 5.34
C ILE A 121 -1.61 -7.67 5.81
N LYS A 122 -1.98 -6.52 5.19
CA LYS A 122 -3.07 -5.69 5.70
C LYS A 122 -4.45 -6.31 5.52
N PHE A 123 -4.69 -6.94 4.36
CA PHE A 123 -6.01 -7.49 4.03
C PHE A 123 -6.02 -9.03 3.97
N ASP A 124 -5.00 -9.66 4.55
CA ASP A 124 -4.93 -11.10 4.84
C ASP A 124 -4.64 -11.30 6.34
N VAL A 125 -3.39 -11.38 6.76
CA VAL A 125 -3.01 -11.67 8.16
C VAL A 125 -3.64 -10.71 9.17
N PHE A 126 -3.53 -9.40 8.93
CA PHE A 126 -4.13 -8.40 9.82
C PHE A 126 -5.66 -8.45 9.82
N MET A 127 -6.28 -8.69 8.66
CA MET A 127 -7.72 -8.87 8.56
C MET A 127 -8.18 -10.10 9.37
N ASP A 128 -7.48 -11.22 9.29
CA ASP A 128 -7.81 -12.44 10.04
C ASP A 128 -7.73 -12.19 11.56
N ILE A 129 -6.69 -11.47 12.00
CA ILE A 129 -6.58 -11.06 13.42
C ILE A 129 -7.78 -10.18 13.82
N ALA A 130 -8.11 -9.17 13.01
CA ALA A 130 -9.23 -8.28 13.28
C ALA A 130 -10.58 -9.04 13.38
N LEU A 131 -10.81 -9.95 12.43
CA LEU A 131 -12.02 -10.79 12.43
C LEU A 131 -12.06 -11.73 13.64
N SER A 132 -10.91 -12.26 14.10
CA SER A 132 -10.81 -13.09 15.30
C SER A 132 -11.17 -12.32 16.59
N LEU A 133 -10.98 -10.99 16.59
CA LEU A 133 -11.42 -10.09 17.66
C LEU A 133 -12.91 -9.74 17.57
N GLY A 134 -13.62 -10.35 16.62
CA GLY A 134 -15.06 -10.13 16.41
C GLY A 134 -15.39 -8.86 15.64
N ALA A 135 -14.47 -8.34 14.83
CA ALA A 135 -14.75 -7.22 13.95
C ALA A 135 -15.67 -7.62 12.79
N ASP A 136 -16.60 -6.73 12.43
CA ASP A 136 -17.39 -6.85 11.22
C ASP A 136 -16.60 -6.35 10.00
N TYR A 137 -15.76 -5.34 10.20
CA TYR A 137 -14.98 -4.68 9.17
C TYR A 137 -13.55 -4.37 9.61
N VAL A 138 -12.66 -4.25 8.63
CA VAL A 138 -11.33 -3.67 8.77
C VAL A 138 -11.30 -2.32 8.07
N ALA A 139 -10.65 -1.32 8.65
CA ALA A 139 -10.52 0.00 8.05
C ALA A 139 -9.07 0.45 7.98
N THR A 140 -8.78 1.26 6.98
CA THR A 140 -7.46 1.87 6.77
C THR A 140 -7.58 3.29 6.25
N GLY A 141 -6.52 4.07 6.41
CA GLY A 141 -6.41 5.43 5.87
C GLY A 141 -6.02 5.50 4.40
N HIS A 142 -6.54 4.62 3.53
CA HIS A 142 -6.28 4.70 2.10
C HIS A 142 -7.26 5.65 1.40
N TYR A 143 -6.74 6.43 0.44
CA TYR A 143 -7.51 7.28 -0.46
C TYR A 143 -8.08 6.45 -1.60
N CYS A 144 -9.11 5.70 -1.31
CA CYS A 144 -9.91 4.94 -2.29
C CYS A 144 -11.32 4.74 -1.75
N ARG A 145 -12.22 4.25 -2.58
CA ARG A 145 -13.63 4.06 -2.27
C ARG A 145 -14.08 2.67 -2.64
N THR A 146 -15.16 2.23 -2.03
CA THR A 146 -15.83 0.98 -2.41
C THR A 146 -17.31 1.25 -2.62
N ASP A 147 -17.92 0.54 -3.57
CA ASP A 147 -19.36 0.46 -3.70
C ASP A 147 -19.81 -0.98 -3.98
N ILE A 148 -21.11 -1.18 -3.93
CA ILE A 148 -21.74 -2.46 -4.27
C ILE A 148 -22.53 -2.26 -5.57
N HIS A 149 -22.16 -3.03 -6.58
CA HIS A 149 -22.84 -3.07 -7.85
C HIS A 149 -23.52 -4.43 -8.04
N VAL A 150 -24.78 -4.41 -8.49
CA VAL A 150 -25.47 -5.67 -8.88
C VAL A 150 -25.22 -5.89 -10.37
N ASN A 151 -24.55 -7.00 -10.70
CA ASN A 151 -24.25 -7.36 -12.08
C ASN A 151 -25.50 -7.87 -12.83
N ALA A 152 -25.36 -8.14 -14.12
CA ALA A 152 -26.45 -8.62 -14.97
C ALA A 152 -27.06 -9.96 -14.50
N ASP A 153 -26.28 -10.77 -13.75
CA ASP A 153 -26.73 -12.06 -13.20
C ASP A 153 -27.39 -11.91 -11.82
N GLY A 154 -27.62 -10.67 -11.34
CA GLY A 154 -28.22 -10.38 -10.05
C GLY A 154 -27.29 -10.59 -8.84
N LYS A 155 -25.97 -10.79 -9.06
CA LYS A 155 -24.99 -10.94 -7.99
C LYS A 155 -24.44 -9.61 -7.58
N SER A 156 -24.32 -9.38 -6.26
CA SER A 156 -23.61 -8.25 -5.69
C SER A 156 -22.10 -8.38 -5.90
N VAL A 157 -21.49 -7.35 -6.45
CA VAL A 157 -20.05 -7.25 -6.70
C VAL A 157 -19.54 -6.02 -5.98
N HIS A 158 -18.53 -6.20 -5.15
CA HIS A 158 -17.83 -5.09 -4.50
C HIS A 158 -16.80 -4.51 -5.47
N ARG A 159 -16.93 -3.21 -5.77
CA ARG A 159 -15.99 -2.52 -6.65
C ARG A 159 -15.05 -1.65 -5.84
N LEU A 160 -13.77 -1.68 -6.21
CA LEU A 160 -12.79 -0.71 -5.76
C LEU A 160 -12.81 0.48 -6.71
N LEU A 161 -12.93 1.69 -6.17
CA LEU A 161 -13.01 2.94 -6.92
C LEU A 161 -11.85 3.84 -6.52
N SER A 162 -11.43 4.73 -7.43
CA SER A 162 -10.46 5.78 -7.14
C SER A 162 -10.93 6.67 -6.00
N GLY A 163 -10.00 7.18 -5.20
CA GLY A 163 -10.28 8.22 -4.22
C GLY A 163 -10.78 9.52 -4.87
N ALA A 164 -11.44 10.37 -4.09
CA ALA A 164 -11.86 11.69 -4.56
C ALA A 164 -10.67 12.63 -4.81
N ASP A 165 -9.57 12.47 -4.08
CA ASP A 165 -8.33 13.19 -4.33
C ASP A 165 -7.49 12.45 -5.39
N SER A 166 -7.52 12.96 -6.63
CA SER A 166 -6.79 12.38 -7.76
C SER A 166 -5.26 12.40 -7.59
N ASN A 167 -4.73 13.29 -6.73
CA ASN A 167 -3.30 13.37 -6.45
C ASN A 167 -2.85 12.36 -5.38
N LYS A 168 -3.81 11.81 -4.64
CA LYS A 168 -3.58 10.86 -3.53
C LYS A 168 -4.23 9.51 -3.76
N ASP A 169 -4.90 9.28 -4.90
CA ASP A 169 -5.53 8.00 -5.21
C ASP A 169 -4.58 6.83 -4.99
N GLN A 170 -5.01 5.87 -4.18
CA GLN A 170 -4.24 4.69 -3.80
C GLN A 170 -4.90 3.38 -4.27
N SER A 171 -5.92 3.46 -5.11
CA SER A 171 -6.63 2.29 -5.63
C SER A 171 -5.69 1.30 -6.37
N TYR A 172 -4.65 1.82 -7.03
CA TYR A 172 -3.62 1.00 -7.66
C TYR A 172 -2.96 0.01 -6.67
N PHE A 173 -2.66 0.45 -5.45
CA PHE A 173 -2.01 -0.40 -4.45
C PHE A 173 -2.92 -1.49 -3.89
N LEU A 174 -4.23 -1.41 -4.16
CA LEU A 174 -5.26 -2.33 -3.70
C LEU A 174 -5.84 -3.21 -4.82
N CYS A 175 -5.25 -3.14 -6.03
CA CYS A 175 -5.75 -3.82 -7.23
C CYS A 175 -5.79 -5.36 -7.14
N GLN A 176 -5.15 -5.95 -6.13
CA GLN A 176 -5.11 -7.39 -5.91
C GLN A 176 -6.05 -7.87 -4.78
N LEU A 177 -6.89 -7.00 -4.22
CA LEU A 177 -7.88 -7.43 -3.23
C LEU A 177 -8.97 -8.28 -3.87
N THR A 178 -9.37 -9.33 -3.17
CA THR A 178 -10.45 -10.24 -3.57
C THR A 178 -11.81 -9.64 -3.24
N GLN A 179 -12.88 -10.22 -3.80
CA GLN A 179 -14.25 -9.83 -3.48
C GLN A 179 -14.59 -10.05 -2.00
N GLU A 180 -14.08 -11.11 -1.41
CA GLU A 180 -14.26 -11.39 0.01
C GLU A 180 -13.61 -10.29 0.86
N GLN A 181 -12.35 -9.95 0.59
CA GLN A 181 -11.65 -8.87 1.27
C GLN A 181 -12.37 -7.53 1.08
N LEU A 182 -12.73 -7.17 -0.16
CA LEU A 182 -13.45 -5.92 -0.44
C LEU A 182 -14.80 -5.82 0.28
N SER A 183 -15.46 -6.93 0.55
CA SER A 183 -16.74 -6.94 1.28
C SER A 183 -16.61 -6.55 2.76
N LYS A 184 -15.40 -6.61 3.32
CA LYS A 184 -15.10 -6.42 4.74
C LYS A 184 -14.21 -5.22 5.01
N VAL A 185 -13.92 -4.36 4.01
CA VAL A 185 -13.04 -3.20 4.18
C VAL A 185 -13.82 -1.89 4.12
N LEU A 186 -13.34 -0.92 4.90
CA LEU A 186 -13.81 0.46 4.88
C LEU A 186 -12.63 1.41 4.62
N PHE A 187 -12.89 2.44 3.81
CA PHE A 187 -11.93 3.50 3.51
C PHE A 187 -12.55 4.86 3.87
N PRO A 188 -12.55 5.24 5.15
CA PRO A 188 -13.34 6.36 5.66
C PRO A 188 -12.96 7.72 5.06
N ILE A 189 -11.72 7.87 4.60
CA ILE A 189 -11.21 9.13 4.00
C ILE A 189 -11.27 9.16 2.47
N GLY A 190 -11.83 8.14 1.84
CA GLY A 190 -11.82 8.00 0.38
C GLY A 190 -12.56 9.09 -0.38
N GLU A 191 -13.52 9.75 0.25
CA GLU A 191 -14.28 10.88 -0.33
C GLU A 191 -13.65 12.25 -0.02
N LEU A 192 -12.55 12.29 0.73
CA LEU A 192 -11.93 13.54 1.19
C LEU A 192 -10.68 13.88 0.38
N GLN A 193 -10.42 15.19 0.25
CA GLN A 193 -9.15 15.72 -0.20
C GLN A 193 -8.14 15.66 0.95
N LYS A 194 -6.84 15.57 0.65
CA LYS A 194 -5.78 15.56 1.68
C LYS A 194 -5.81 16.80 2.57
N SER A 195 -6.17 17.96 2.04
CA SER A 195 -6.35 19.20 2.82
C SER A 195 -7.45 19.05 3.85
N GLU A 196 -8.61 18.49 3.49
CA GLU A 196 -9.74 18.27 4.39
C GLU A 196 -9.35 17.29 5.52
N VAL A 197 -8.61 16.22 5.18
CA VAL A 197 -8.10 15.29 6.20
C VAL A 197 -7.21 16.01 7.22
N ARG A 198 -6.34 16.93 6.78
CA ARG A 198 -5.50 17.71 7.68
C ARG A 198 -6.29 18.73 8.51
N GLU A 199 -7.31 19.35 7.92
CA GLU A 199 -8.23 20.26 8.62
C GLU A 199 -8.95 19.51 9.75
N ILE A 200 -9.55 18.35 9.46
CA ILE A 200 -10.20 17.51 10.47
C ILE A 200 -9.21 17.12 11.58
N ALA A 201 -8.00 16.71 11.22
CA ALA A 201 -6.98 16.35 12.21
C ALA A 201 -6.62 17.52 13.14
N ALA A 202 -6.51 18.73 12.57
CA ALA A 202 -6.23 19.96 13.32
C ALA A 202 -7.40 20.37 14.23
N GLU A 203 -8.64 20.36 13.70
CA GLU A 203 -9.85 20.66 14.47
C GLU A 203 -10.03 19.71 15.66
N GLN A 204 -9.72 18.44 15.45
CA GLN A 204 -9.76 17.44 16.51
C GLN A 204 -8.52 17.46 17.40
N ASN A 205 -7.57 18.37 17.15
CA ASN A 205 -6.29 18.47 17.86
C ASN A 205 -5.55 17.12 17.93
N LEU A 206 -5.54 16.35 16.84
CA LEU A 206 -4.79 15.11 16.77
C LEU A 206 -3.29 15.42 16.65
N ILE A 207 -2.45 14.72 17.43
CA ILE A 207 -1.00 14.94 17.42
C ILE A 207 -0.37 14.76 16.03
N THR A 208 -1.03 14.01 15.17
CA THR A 208 -0.58 13.68 13.83
C THR A 208 -0.93 14.74 12.76
N ALA A 209 -1.64 15.83 13.11
CA ALA A 209 -2.13 16.84 12.16
C ALA A 209 -1.01 17.43 11.27
N ASP A 210 0.14 17.78 11.87
CA ASP A 210 1.29 18.35 11.16
C ASP A 210 2.32 17.31 10.71
N LYS A 211 2.07 16.03 10.99
CA LYS A 211 2.99 14.96 10.63
C LYS A 211 3.11 14.84 9.11
N LYS A 212 4.34 14.80 8.61
CA LYS A 212 4.61 14.60 7.18
C LYS A 212 4.14 13.21 6.74
N ASP A 213 3.69 13.12 5.49
CA ASP A 213 3.35 11.81 4.90
C ASP A 213 4.57 10.90 4.93
N SER A 214 4.35 9.62 5.23
CA SER A 214 5.40 8.61 5.18
C SER A 214 5.99 8.52 3.77
N GLN A 215 7.31 8.62 3.68
CA GLN A 215 8.05 8.48 2.43
C GLN A 215 8.95 7.24 2.54
N GLY A 216 8.94 6.39 1.53
CA GLY A 216 9.73 5.18 1.46
C GLY A 216 8.90 3.90 1.41
N LEU A 217 9.55 2.77 1.55
CA LEU A 217 8.88 1.47 1.64
C LEU A 217 8.05 1.42 2.93
N CYS A 218 6.80 0.94 2.82
CA CYS A 218 5.91 0.77 3.96
C CYS A 218 6.63 0.02 5.09
N PHE A 219 6.75 0.66 6.27
CA PHE A 219 7.26 0.08 7.51
C PHE A 219 8.78 -0.18 7.61
N ILE A 220 9.58 0.06 6.55
CA ILE A 220 11.06 -0.05 6.61
C ILE A 220 11.70 1.28 7.06
N GLY A 221 10.93 2.36 7.05
CA GLY A 221 11.42 3.69 7.42
C GLY A 221 12.17 4.41 6.28
N LYS A 222 12.99 5.41 6.66
CA LYS A 222 13.72 6.27 5.71
C LYS A 222 15.03 5.64 5.21
N VAL A 223 15.02 4.37 4.85
CA VAL A 223 16.18 3.70 4.25
C VAL A 223 16.10 3.82 2.74
N SER A 224 17.23 4.18 2.09
CA SER A 224 17.26 4.17 0.64
C SER A 224 17.14 2.74 0.11
N LEU A 225 16.31 2.51 -0.91
CA LEU A 225 16.13 1.19 -1.48
C LEU A 225 17.45 0.53 -1.93
N PRO A 226 18.39 1.24 -2.59
CA PRO A 226 19.69 0.68 -2.93
C PRO A 226 20.47 0.19 -1.72
N ASP A 227 20.54 0.97 -0.62
CA ASP A 227 21.26 0.58 0.59
C ASP A 227 20.62 -0.64 1.27
N PHE A 228 19.29 -0.69 1.26
CA PHE A 228 18.56 -1.85 1.75
C PHE A 228 18.84 -3.10 0.91
N LEU A 229 18.83 -2.99 -0.41
CA LEU A 229 19.12 -4.11 -1.30
C LEU A 229 20.57 -4.59 -1.21
N GLN A 230 21.53 -3.69 -1.04
CA GLN A 230 22.97 -4.02 -0.92
C GLN A 230 23.29 -4.89 0.28
N GLN A 231 22.45 -4.92 1.29
CA GLN A 231 22.67 -5.75 2.47
C GLN A 231 22.56 -7.26 2.19
N LYS A 232 21.78 -7.65 1.20
CA LYS A 232 21.59 -9.05 0.80
C LYS A 232 22.00 -9.35 -0.65
N LEU A 233 22.02 -8.32 -1.50
CA LEU A 233 22.40 -8.46 -2.90
C LEU A 233 23.83 -7.97 -3.11
N LEU A 234 24.73 -8.90 -3.41
CA LEU A 234 26.11 -8.55 -3.70
C LEU A 234 26.20 -7.64 -4.92
N ALA A 235 26.99 -6.59 -4.78
CA ALA A 235 27.30 -5.72 -5.90
C ALA A 235 27.97 -6.55 -7.03
N LYS A 236 27.41 -6.46 -8.24
CA LYS A 236 27.94 -7.09 -9.44
C LYS A 236 28.19 -6.02 -10.48
N GLN A 237 29.43 -5.59 -10.60
CA GLN A 237 29.81 -4.58 -11.56
C GLN A 237 29.51 -5.03 -12.99
N GLY A 238 29.01 -4.10 -13.81
CA GLY A 238 28.74 -4.29 -15.23
C GLY A 238 28.85 -2.99 -15.99
N ASP A 239 28.80 -3.09 -17.32
CA ASP A 239 28.86 -1.94 -18.20
C ASP A 239 27.47 -1.37 -18.49
N ILE A 240 27.40 -0.05 -18.63
CA ILE A 240 26.23 0.66 -19.14
C ILE A 240 26.45 0.87 -20.63
N ILE A 241 25.53 0.31 -21.43
CA ILE A 241 25.57 0.39 -22.89
C ILE A 241 24.44 1.31 -23.35
N GLU A 242 24.79 2.38 -24.05
CA GLU A 242 23.83 3.27 -24.71
C GLU A 242 23.49 2.69 -26.08
N ILE A 243 22.21 2.41 -26.30
CA ILE A 243 21.67 1.95 -27.57
C ILE A 243 20.93 3.13 -28.20
N SER A 244 21.33 3.54 -29.39
CA SER A 244 20.67 4.63 -30.15
C SER A 244 19.26 4.20 -30.55
N GLU A 245 18.34 5.15 -30.57
CA GLU A 245 16.98 4.91 -31.09
C GLU A 245 16.98 4.50 -32.57
N SER A 246 18.03 4.90 -33.34
CA SER A 246 18.24 4.49 -34.72
C SER A 246 18.78 3.07 -34.88
N ASN A 247 19.05 2.34 -33.77
CA ASN A 247 19.53 0.97 -33.84
C ASN A 247 18.44 0.05 -34.42
N GLU A 248 18.86 -0.90 -35.28
CA GLU A 248 17.94 -1.88 -35.88
C GLU A 248 17.11 -2.66 -34.88
N ALA A 249 17.61 -2.85 -33.65
CA ALA A 249 16.84 -3.47 -32.55
C ALA A 249 15.55 -2.70 -32.22
N TYR A 250 15.50 -1.40 -32.53
CA TYR A 250 14.29 -0.57 -32.38
C TYR A 250 13.49 -0.41 -33.66
N SER A 251 14.11 -0.70 -34.83
CA SER A 251 13.43 -0.64 -36.11
C SER A 251 12.31 -1.68 -36.09
N GLN A 252 11.08 -1.22 -35.92
CA GLN A 252 9.91 -2.10 -36.01
C GLN A 252 9.70 -2.36 -37.50
N PRO A 253 9.66 -3.63 -37.96
CA PRO A 253 9.06 -3.91 -39.23
C PRO A 253 7.65 -3.33 -39.21
N GLN A 254 7.26 -2.60 -40.25
CA GLN A 254 5.84 -2.28 -40.49
C GLN A 254 5.15 -3.58 -40.90
N GLU A 255 5.09 -4.54 -40.02
CA GLU A 255 4.41 -5.81 -40.27
C GLU A 255 2.91 -5.60 -40.09
N SER A 256 2.19 -5.83 -41.14
CA SER A 256 0.76 -6.05 -41.06
C SER A 256 0.52 -7.41 -40.39
N PHE A 257 0.18 -7.39 -39.11
CA PHE A 257 -0.18 -8.60 -38.38
C PHE A 257 -1.48 -9.18 -38.93
N ALA A 258 -1.54 -10.50 -39.12
CA ALA A 258 -2.72 -11.17 -39.61
C ALA A 258 -3.90 -11.07 -38.62
N THR A 259 -3.60 -11.00 -37.33
CA THR A 259 -4.62 -10.84 -36.26
C THR A 259 -4.18 -9.86 -35.19
N GLN A 260 -5.14 -9.28 -34.44
CA GLN A 260 -4.84 -8.46 -33.27
C GLN A 260 -4.02 -9.26 -32.22
N LYS A 261 -4.28 -10.57 -32.10
CA LYS A 261 -3.52 -11.43 -31.19
C LYS A 261 -2.05 -11.51 -31.57
N ASP A 262 -1.72 -11.62 -32.86
CA ASP A 262 -0.34 -11.66 -33.32
C ASP A 262 0.38 -10.33 -33.04
N SER A 263 -0.30 -9.21 -33.27
CA SER A 263 0.20 -7.89 -32.91
C SER A 263 0.49 -7.77 -31.41
N LEU A 264 -0.46 -8.17 -30.56
CA LEU A 264 -0.26 -8.15 -29.10
C LEU A 264 0.87 -9.06 -28.65
N LEU A 265 0.96 -10.26 -29.22
CA LEU A 265 2.04 -11.22 -28.92
C LEU A 265 3.41 -10.62 -29.29
N TYR A 266 3.53 -10.05 -30.48
CA TYR A 266 4.76 -9.39 -30.92
C TYR A 266 5.18 -8.24 -29.99
N HIS A 267 4.25 -7.33 -29.65
CA HIS A 267 4.54 -6.20 -28.78
C HIS A 267 4.80 -6.61 -27.33
N SER A 268 4.27 -7.73 -26.87
CA SER A 268 4.52 -8.27 -25.52
C SER A 268 5.77 -9.14 -25.45
N THR A 269 6.35 -9.53 -26.58
CA THR A 269 7.56 -10.36 -26.61
C THR A 269 8.76 -9.58 -26.09
N LYS A 270 9.47 -10.16 -25.13
CA LYS A 270 10.67 -9.55 -24.54
C LYS A 270 11.78 -9.44 -25.58
N ARG A 271 12.22 -8.23 -25.87
CA ARG A 271 13.38 -7.99 -26.73
C ARG A 271 14.67 -8.43 -26.03
N ARG A 272 15.62 -8.94 -26.81
CA ARG A 272 16.96 -9.27 -26.36
C ARG A 272 17.93 -8.23 -26.92
N TYR A 273 18.73 -7.66 -26.04
CA TYR A 273 19.78 -6.71 -26.39
C TYR A 273 21.15 -7.36 -26.15
N HIS A 274 22.13 -7.00 -26.95
CA HIS A 274 23.50 -7.45 -26.84
C HIS A 274 24.41 -6.23 -26.58
N ILE A 275 25.55 -6.48 -25.95
CA ILE A 275 26.54 -5.42 -25.67
C ILE A 275 27.09 -4.78 -26.98
N THR A 276 26.96 -5.50 -28.07
CA THR A 276 27.39 -5.04 -29.45
C THR A 276 26.36 -4.13 -30.08
N ASP A 277 25.14 -3.99 -29.53
CA ASP A 277 24.07 -3.18 -30.10
C ASP A 277 24.24 -1.70 -29.78
N GLY A 278 25.24 -1.35 -28.95
CA GLY A 278 25.43 0.01 -28.51
C GLY A 278 26.86 0.35 -28.12
N LYS A 279 27.02 1.53 -27.52
CA LYS A 279 28.30 2.08 -27.07
C LYS A 279 28.37 2.05 -25.56
N ARG A 280 29.53 1.61 -25.02
CA ARG A 280 29.79 1.71 -23.57
C ARG A 280 29.88 3.18 -23.15
N VAL A 281 29.04 3.60 -22.20
CA VAL A 281 28.97 4.97 -21.68
C VAL A 281 29.23 5.08 -20.19
N GLY A 282 29.30 3.95 -19.46
CA GLY A 282 29.56 3.96 -18.03
C GLY A 282 29.69 2.54 -17.47
N ALA A 283 29.66 2.46 -16.13
CA ALA A 283 29.62 1.21 -15.38
C ALA A 283 28.64 1.35 -14.22
N HIS A 284 28.05 0.23 -13.79
CA HIS A 284 27.14 0.16 -12.66
C HIS A 284 27.62 -0.89 -11.63
N GLN A 285 27.14 -0.79 -10.39
CA GLN A 285 27.49 -1.73 -9.31
C GLN A 285 26.52 -2.93 -9.21
N GLY A 286 25.50 -2.96 -10.05
CA GLY A 286 24.52 -4.06 -10.10
C GLY A 286 23.31 -3.67 -10.94
N ALA A 287 23.01 -4.44 -12.00
CA ALA A 287 21.84 -4.18 -12.85
C ALA A 287 20.52 -4.28 -12.07
N HIS A 288 20.48 -5.08 -11.01
CA HIS A 288 19.33 -5.25 -10.15
C HIS A 288 18.98 -4.01 -9.31
N PHE A 289 19.85 -2.99 -9.25
CA PHE A 289 19.54 -1.71 -8.61
C PHE A 289 18.79 -0.73 -9.51
N PHE A 290 18.58 -1.09 -10.77
CA PHE A 290 17.92 -0.25 -11.75
C PHE A 290 16.57 -0.82 -12.16
N THR A 291 15.63 0.08 -12.41
CA THR A 291 14.28 -0.26 -12.86
C THR A 291 14.11 0.16 -14.32
N LYS A 292 13.42 -0.66 -15.12
CA LYS A 292 13.07 -0.27 -16.51
C LYS A 292 12.31 1.05 -16.53
N GLY A 293 12.67 1.93 -17.45
CA GLY A 293 12.13 3.29 -17.54
C GLY A 293 12.77 4.29 -16.57
N GLN A 294 13.69 3.86 -15.71
CA GLN A 294 14.40 4.77 -14.82
C GLN A 294 15.29 5.73 -15.62
N ARG A 295 15.19 7.02 -15.29
CA ARG A 295 15.95 8.11 -15.90
C ARG A 295 17.04 8.66 -14.99
N LYS A 296 16.74 8.79 -13.71
CA LYS A 296 17.64 9.42 -12.73
C LYS A 296 18.57 8.39 -12.06
N GLY A 297 19.77 8.83 -11.68
CA GLY A 297 20.71 7.99 -10.92
C GLY A 297 21.50 7.00 -11.79
N LEU A 298 21.54 7.18 -13.10
CA LEU A 298 22.28 6.31 -14.01
C LEU A 298 23.81 6.52 -13.96
N GLY A 299 24.28 7.65 -13.42
CA GLY A 299 25.69 8.00 -13.41
C GLY A 299 26.27 8.30 -14.80
N VAL A 300 25.43 8.47 -15.80
CA VAL A 300 25.80 8.84 -17.17
C VAL A 300 25.40 10.29 -17.42
N GLY A 301 26.34 11.12 -17.86
CA GLY A 301 26.12 12.53 -18.17
C GLY A 301 26.64 12.89 -19.54
N GLY A 302 26.36 14.15 -20.00
CA GLY A 302 26.84 14.68 -21.25
C GLY A 302 26.09 14.21 -22.49
N THR A 303 24.91 13.60 -22.32
CA THR A 303 24.06 13.23 -23.44
C THR A 303 23.09 14.37 -23.78
N PRO A 304 22.84 14.67 -25.08
CA PRO A 304 21.89 15.72 -25.48
C PRO A 304 20.45 15.38 -25.09
N GLU A 305 20.11 14.09 -25.10
CA GLU A 305 18.77 13.57 -24.77
C GLU A 305 18.82 12.73 -23.49
N PRO A 306 17.68 12.65 -22.75
CA PRO A 306 17.59 11.82 -21.56
C PRO A 306 17.71 10.33 -21.89
N LEU A 307 18.54 9.62 -21.13
CA LEU A 307 18.65 8.16 -21.21
C LEU A 307 17.68 7.48 -20.25
N PHE A 308 17.20 6.31 -20.65
CA PHE A 308 16.30 5.46 -19.88
C PHE A 308 16.79 4.02 -19.84
N ILE A 309 16.58 3.35 -18.74
CA ILE A 309 16.84 1.89 -18.61
C ILE A 309 15.77 1.11 -19.41
N ILE A 310 16.21 0.15 -20.22
CA ILE A 310 15.37 -0.69 -21.07
C ILE A 310 15.41 -2.18 -20.67
#